data_7ac38e01b4e9228e8997c1bc85c60b21
#
_entry.id   7ac38e01b4e9228e8997c1bc85c60b21
#
_cell.length_a   1.000
_cell.length_b   1.000
_cell.length_c   1.000
_cell.angle_alpha   90.00
_cell.angle_beta   90.00
_cell.angle_gamma   90.00
#
_symmetry.space_group_name_H-M   'P 1'
#
loop_
_entity.id
_entity.type
_entity.pdbx_description
1 polymer ?
#
loop_
_entity_poly.entity_id
_entity_poly.type
_entity_poly.pdbx_seq_one_letter_code
_entity_poly.pdbx_strand_id
1 'polypeptide(L)'
;MYSLNQVNKLVSCGRDPARSLPLWRGFLLIPLILLCFALSPNAQAAPAPETPDPGSVPGILNTADGHKALFSASAASAGNSAFGAFSLFGLTTGNFNTSCGVLALDLNNADSNTAVGAAALLFNNKGTGANTGTQNTAVGVAAMENNLISGGTHAGDGSFNDAVGAFSLFNNIDGFSNNAVGGSALFANIHGAFNTAVGDLALQQNDADGSATANFNTAVGVEALLGPTPPGAMVGDSNNAVGAQALTVNTAGGFNEAFGVLALGSNTTGAANVAIGDTAAGGVTSGSFNTIIGDLAGPDVTDGGDNIYVGAGAGTGVGNENQTIRIGENGFISACFVQGISGVPVTGAGVVVDANGQLGVAAAGSPLSMKEMLKQREVVQQLKATTEKQAARIALQENQIQTLTAALKQQAEQVQKVSAQLEMIRPAPRVVNNQ
;
A
#
# COMPACT_ATOMS: atom_id res chain seq x y z
N MET A 1 38.13 18.56 1.00
CA MET A 1 38.72 18.54 2.36
C MET A 1 37.71 19.16 3.32
N TYR A 2 36.70 18.38 3.71
CA TYR A 2 35.67 18.82 4.65
C TYR A 2 36.03 18.26 6.03
N SER A 3 36.04 19.12 7.04
CA SER A 3 36.55 18.82 8.36
C SER A 3 35.61 17.90 9.16
N LEU A 4 36.18 16.97 9.89
CA LEU A 4 35.54 15.98 10.77
C LEU A 4 34.61 16.53 11.87
N ASN A 5 34.35 17.82 11.92
CA ASN A 5 33.55 18.46 12.99
C ASN A 5 32.06 18.61 12.67
N GLN A 6 31.58 18.12 11.50
CA GLN A 6 30.15 18.20 11.17
C GLN A 6 29.41 16.85 11.35
N VAL A 7 30.10 15.75 11.57
CA VAL A 7 29.46 14.43 11.75
C VAL A 7 28.90 14.23 13.17
N ASN A 8 29.38 15.00 14.15
CA ASN A 8 28.92 14.87 15.56
C ASN A 8 27.65 15.67 15.91
N LYS A 9 26.99 16.30 14.95
CA LYS A 9 25.73 17.04 15.20
C LYS A 9 24.46 16.33 14.70
N LEU A 10 24.57 15.15 14.09
CA LEU A 10 23.41 14.37 13.60
C LEU A 10 23.06 13.16 14.49
N VAL A 11 23.72 12.97 15.62
CA VAL A 11 23.43 11.89 16.57
C VAL A 11 23.00 12.42 17.95
N SER A 12 22.28 13.52 17.96
CA SER A 12 21.68 14.05 19.20
C SER A 12 20.17 14.24 18.98
N CYS A 13 19.46 13.17 18.65
CA CYS A 13 18.04 13.12 18.89
C CYS A 13 17.88 12.47 20.27
N GLY A 14 17.66 13.31 21.29
CA GLY A 14 17.53 12.91 22.67
C GLY A 14 16.40 11.92 22.88
N ARG A 15 16.75 10.67 23.12
CA ARG A 15 15.85 9.75 23.83
C ARG A 15 16.09 9.94 25.31
N ASP A 16 15.10 10.49 25.98
CA ASP A 16 15.02 10.54 27.44
C ASP A 16 15.04 9.09 27.95
N PRO A 17 16.07 8.66 28.72
CA PRO A 17 16.18 7.25 29.16
C PRO A 17 15.14 6.85 30.20
N ALA A 18 14.23 7.75 30.59
CA ALA A 18 13.26 7.50 31.67
C ALA A 18 11.87 7.02 31.19
N ARG A 19 11.62 6.84 29.88
CA ARG A 19 10.28 6.44 29.36
C ARG A 19 10.23 5.13 28.59
N SER A 20 11.29 4.31 28.55
CA SER A 20 11.26 2.99 27.93
C SER A 20 11.08 1.88 28.98
N LEU A 21 9.89 1.72 29.51
CA LEU A 21 9.55 0.72 30.50
C LEU A 21 8.43 -0.23 30.03
N PRO A 22 8.67 -1.06 29.00
CA PRO A 22 8.28 -2.46 29.21
C PRO A 22 9.36 -3.48 28.86
N LEU A 23 10.50 -3.11 28.32
CA LEU A 23 11.61 -4.04 28.05
C LEU A 23 12.22 -4.70 29.32
N TRP A 24 11.82 -4.27 30.51
CA TRP A 24 12.44 -4.71 31.76
C TRP A 24 11.98 -6.08 32.29
N ARG A 25 10.83 -6.58 31.85
CA ARG A 25 10.38 -7.90 32.37
C ARG A 25 11.07 -9.08 31.69
N GLY A 26 11.42 -8.98 30.39
CA GLY A 26 12.23 -9.97 29.71
C GLY A 26 13.73 -9.86 30.02
N PHE A 27 14.24 -8.64 30.19
CA PHE A 27 15.68 -8.39 30.46
C PHE A 27 16.14 -8.78 31.86
N LEU A 28 15.23 -8.93 32.82
CA LEU A 28 15.59 -9.37 34.18
C LEU A 28 15.79 -10.88 34.27
N LEU A 29 15.21 -11.70 33.39
CA LEU A 29 15.42 -13.13 33.36
C LEU A 29 16.80 -13.53 32.81
N ILE A 30 17.29 -12.84 31.81
CA ILE A 30 18.64 -13.11 31.24
C ILE A 30 19.76 -12.87 32.27
N PRO A 31 19.82 -11.75 33.01
CA PRO A 31 20.80 -11.58 34.10
C PRO A 31 20.60 -12.59 35.25
N LEU A 32 19.35 -12.98 35.52
CA LEU A 32 19.10 -13.95 36.60
C LEU A 32 19.58 -15.35 36.21
N ILE A 33 19.37 -15.76 34.98
CA ILE A 33 19.88 -17.02 34.43
C ILE A 33 21.42 -16.99 34.38
N LEU A 34 22.02 -15.88 33.86
CA LEU A 34 23.47 -15.69 33.85
C LEU A 34 24.06 -15.61 35.27
N LEU A 35 23.34 -15.06 36.24
CA LEU A 35 23.75 -15.02 37.65
C LEU A 35 23.73 -16.41 38.30
N CYS A 36 22.76 -17.28 37.91
CA CYS A 36 22.75 -18.69 38.35
C CYS A 36 23.99 -19.44 37.81
N PHE A 37 24.47 -19.14 36.62
CA PHE A 37 25.73 -19.71 36.09
C PHE A 37 26.98 -19.12 36.74
N ALA A 38 26.98 -17.83 37.09
CA ALA A 38 28.10 -17.16 37.76
C ALA A 38 28.30 -17.58 39.24
N LEU A 39 27.27 -18.11 39.88
CA LEU A 39 27.29 -18.56 41.29
C LEU A 39 27.52 -20.06 41.45
N SER A 40 27.67 -20.82 40.35
CA SER A 40 28.08 -22.23 40.47
C SER A 40 29.60 -22.33 40.67
N PRO A 41 30.10 -22.84 41.80
CA PRO A 41 31.53 -22.81 42.13
C PRO A 41 32.40 -23.81 41.34
N ASN A 42 31.89 -24.43 40.31
CA ASN A 42 32.62 -25.35 39.45
C ASN A 42 32.23 -25.23 37.97
N ALA A 43 32.64 -24.16 37.32
CA ALA A 43 32.83 -24.22 35.86
C ALA A 43 34.08 -25.06 35.56
N GLN A 44 34.02 -26.32 35.89
CA GLN A 44 35.05 -27.27 35.45
C GLN A 44 34.83 -27.49 33.95
N ALA A 45 35.92 -27.38 33.14
CA ALA A 45 35.88 -27.75 31.74
C ALA A 45 35.06 -29.02 31.57
N ALA A 46 34.18 -29.00 30.58
CA ALA A 46 33.33 -30.16 30.31
C ALA A 46 34.14 -31.44 30.39
N PRO A 47 33.69 -32.44 31.15
CA PRO A 47 34.28 -33.75 31.11
C PRO A 47 34.27 -34.19 29.64
N ALA A 48 35.34 -34.88 29.25
CA ALA A 48 35.51 -35.46 27.92
C ALA A 48 34.24 -36.12 27.37
N PRO A 49 34.04 -36.10 26.05
CA PRO A 49 32.82 -36.60 25.47
C PRO A 49 32.56 -37.98 25.93
N GLU A 50 31.46 -38.25 26.37
CA GLU A 50 30.87 -39.51 26.44
C GLU A 50 30.06 -39.71 27.62
N THR A 51 28.85 -39.72 27.38
CA THR A 51 28.18 -40.89 27.92
C THR A 51 27.60 -41.60 26.72
N PRO A 52 27.79 -42.89 26.60
CA PRO A 52 26.95 -43.68 25.74
C PRO A 52 25.50 -43.30 26.09
N ASP A 53 24.70 -43.12 25.05
CA ASP A 53 23.26 -42.95 25.07
C ASP A 53 22.68 -43.38 26.46
N PRO A 54 22.04 -42.47 27.24
CA PRO A 54 21.55 -42.85 28.58
C PRO A 54 20.43 -43.87 28.43
N GLY A 55 20.82 -45.12 28.38
CA GLY A 55 19.97 -46.26 28.24
C GLY A 55 19.84 -46.72 26.81
N SER A 56 20.62 -47.72 26.46
CA SER A 56 20.33 -48.62 25.36
C SER A 56 19.02 -49.33 25.58
N VAL A 57 17.89 -48.62 25.53
CA VAL A 57 16.58 -49.24 25.33
C VAL A 57 16.51 -49.56 23.84
N PRO A 58 16.42 -50.87 23.46
CA PRO A 58 16.32 -51.22 22.06
C PRO A 58 15.18 -50.46 21.37
N GLY A 59 15.50 -49.65 20.37
CA GLY A 59 14.54 -48.87 19.63
C GLY A 59 14.57 -47.35 19.85
N ILE A 60 15.28 -46.82 20.82
CA ILE A 60 15.48 -45.38 21.04
C ILE A 60 16.70 -44.93 20.29
N LEU A 61 16.52 -44.04 19.25
CA LEU A 61 17.59 -43.48 18.45
C LEU A 61 17.89 -42.05 18.90
N ASN A 62 18.25 -41.84 20.17
CA ASN A 62 18.59 -40.53 20.71
C ASN A 62 20.12 -40.33 20.76
N THR A 63 20.54 -39.09 20.50
CA THR A 63 21.96 -38.69 20.60
C THR A 63 22.08 -37.50 21.54
N ALA A 64 22.98 -37.54 22.52
CA ALA A 64 23.17 -36.46 23.48
C ALA A 64 24.68 -36.19 23.68
N ASP A 65 25.08 -34.91 23.66
CA ASP A 65 26.41 -34.43 24.00
C ASP A 65 26.30 -33.07 24.74
N GLY A 66 26.65 -33.05 26.00
CA GLY A 66 26.59 -31.87 26.86
C GLY A 66 26.16 -32.18 28.27
N HIS A 67 26.45 -31.28 29.23
CA HIS A 67 26.06 -31.45 30.62
C HIS A 67 24.54 -31.56 30.75
N LYS A 68 24.02 -32.71 31.18
CA LYS A 68 22.61 -33.02 31.32
C LYS A 68 21.76 -32.86 30.05
N ALA A 69 22.35 -33.02 28.87
CA ALA A 69 21.57 -33.14 27.65
C ALA A 69 20.69 -34.38 27.68
N LEU A 70 19.41 -34.27 27.25
CA LEU A 70 18.39 -35.36 27.28
C LEU A 70 18.25 -36.05 28.65
N PHE A 71 18.47 -35.33 29.73
CA PHE A 71 18.54 -35.95 31.09
C PHE A 71 17.25 -36.65 31.54
N SER A 72 16.08 -36.12 31.16
CA SER A 72 14.76 -36.63 31.56
C SER A 72 14.13 -37.56 30.52
N ALA A 73 14.84 -37.89 29.41
CA ALA A 73 14.30 -38.70 28.34
C ALA A 73 13.80 -40.06 28.81
N SER A 74 12.59 -40.42 28.44
CA SER A 74 11.99 -41.70 28.74
C SER A 74 12.09 -42.70 27.60
N ALA A 75 11.73 -43.97 27.85
CA ALA A 75 11.63 -44.97 26.77
C ALA A 75 10.58 -44.64 25.70
N ALA A 76 9.73 -43.67 25.93
CA ALA A 76 8.71 -43.20 24.99
C ALA A 76 9.23 -42.08 24.07
N SER A 77 10.44 -41.55 24.27
CA SER A 77 11.05 -40.53 23.45
C SER A 77 12.10 -41.14 22.48
N ALA A 78 12.04 -40.84 21.20
CA ALA A 78 12.90 -41.45 20.19
C ALA A 78 13.34 -40.45 19.10
N GLY A 79 14.52 -40.70 18.52
CA GLY A 79 15.02 -39.93 17.38
C GLY A 79 15.41 -38.49 17.71
N ASN A 80 15.72 -38.17 18.96
CA ASN A 80 16.12 -36.84 19.38
C ASN A 80 17.64 -36.64 19.34
N SER A 81 18.08 -35.46 18.97
CA SER A 81 19.49 -35.06 18.96
C SER A 81 19.67 -33.81 19.85
N ALA A 82 20.52 -33.89 20.88
CA ALA A 82 20.75 -32.82 21.84
C ALA A 82 22.23 -32.52 22.02
N PHE A 83 22.65 -31.31 21.66
CA PHE A 83 24.02 -30.83 21.77
C PHE A 83 24.09 -29.56 22.60
N GLY A 84 24.75 -29.58 23.77
CA GLY A 84 24.92 -28.44 24.64
C GLY A 84 24.39 -28.66 26.03
N ALA A 85 24.82 -27.85 27.01
CA ALA A 85 24.38 -27.96 28.39
C ALA A 85 22.87 -27.72 28.53
N PHE A 86 22.16 -28.65 29.21
CA PHE A 86 20.71 -28.64 29.40
C PHE A 86 19.88 -28.61 28.11
N SER A 87 20.46 -29.03 26.96
CA SER A 87 19.75 -29.21 25.71
C SER A 87 18.73 -30.35 25.85
N LEU A 88 17.42 -30.12 25.55
CA LEU A 88 16.32 -31.08 25.74
C LEU A 88 16.28 -31.71 27.17
N PHE A 89 16.66 -30.93 28.19
CA PHE A 89 16.80 -31.45 29.56
C PHE A 89 15.49 -32.02 30.13
N GLY A 90 14.37 -31.32 29.96
CA GLY A 90 13.05 -31.68 30.47
C GLY A 90 12.24 -32.61 29.56
N LEU A 91 12.78 -33.05 28.43
CA LEU A 91 12.06 -33.92 27.48
C LEU A 91 11.68 -35.25 28.13
N THR A 92 10.40 -35.59 28.13
CA THR A 92 9.92 -36.89 28.60
C THR A 92 9.35 -37.80 27.54
N THR A 93 8.59 -37.27 26.58
CA THR A 93 7.83 -38.02 25.56
C THR A 93 7.99 -37.57 24.14
N GLY A 94 8.58 -36.38 23.86
CA GLY A 94 8.71 -35.82 22.51
C GLY A 94 9.68 -36.60 21.62
N ASN A 95 9.42 -36.64 20.32
CA ASN A 95 10.18 -37.40 19.34
C ASN A 95 10.71 -36.49 18.22
N PHE A 96 11.79 -36.92 17.58
CA PHE A 96 12.35 -36.30 16.39
C PHE A 96 12.74 -34.81 16.57
N ASN A 97 13.16 -34.41 17.77
CA ASN A 97 13.61 -33.07 18.05
C ASN A 97 15.13 -32.94 17.83
N THR A 98 15.56 -31.83 17.26
CA THR A 98 16.97 -31.46 17.11
C THR A 98 17.27 -30.20 17.91
N SER A 99 18.23 -30.26 18.82
CA SER A 99 18.59 -29.15 19.69
C SER A 99 20.11 -28.95 19.73
N CYS A 100 20.56 -27.74 19.45
CA CYS A 100 21.98 -27.38 19.51
C CYS A 100 22.16 -26.01 20.18
N GLY A 101 22.49 -26.00 21.45
CA GLY A 101 22.70 -24.80 22.25
C GLY A 101 22.44 -25.01 23.73
N VAL A 102 22.93 -24.09 24.55
CA VAL A 102 22.65 -24.11 25.98
C VAL A 102 21.17 -23.82 26.20
N LEU A 103 20.45 -24.68 26.94
CA LEU A 103 19.02 -24.57 27.25
C LEU A 103 18.11 -24.59 25.99
N ALA A 104 18.61 -25.00 24.84
CA ALA A 104 17.76 -25.12 23.66
C ALA A 104 16.74 -26.27 23.86
N LEU A 105 15.43 -26.01 23.59
CA LEU A 105 14.32 -26.96 23.81
C LEU A 105 14.28 -27.56 25.25
N ASP A 106 14.74 -26.83 26.26
CA ASP A 106 14.89 -27.40 27.61
C ASP A 106 13.59 -28.00 28.12
N LEU A 107 12.47 -27.28 28.07
CA LEU A 107 11.17 -27.72 28.57
C LEU A 107 10.23 -28.22 27.45
N ASN A 108 10.76 -28.92 26.45
CA ASN A 108 9.99 -29.43 25.33
C ASN A 108 9.43 -30.82 25.58
N ASN A 109 8.14 -31.02 25.33
CA ASN A 109 7.51 -32.34 25.27
C ASN A 109 6.75 -32.60 23.96
N ALA A 110 6.92 -31.72 22.97
CA ALA A 110 6.32 -31.85 21.65
C ALA A 110 7.30 -32.48 20.65
N ASP A 111 6.80 -32.83 19.46
CA ASP A 111 7.52 -33.57 18.46
C ASP A 111 8.07 -32.69 17.33
N SER A 112 9.12 -33.13 16.67
CA SER A 112 9.60 -32.61 15.39
C SER A 112 10.03 -31.13 15.42
N ASN A 113 10.61 -30.65 16.50
CA ASN A 113 11.11 -29.29 16.61
C ASN A 113 12.61 -29.22 16.37
N THR A 114 13.06 -28.14 15.76
CA THR A 114 14.49 -27.82 15.54
C THR A 114 14.86 -26.52 16.25
N ALA A 115 15.84 -26.56 17.16
CA ALA A 115 16.32 -25.39 17.87
C ALA A 115 17.84 -25.28 17.81
N VAL A 116 18.35 -24.17 17.29
CA VAL A 116 19.79 -23.89 17.20
C VAL A 116 20.07 -22.51 17.81
N GLY A 117 20.70 -22.46 18.96
CA GLY A 117 21.01 -21.23 19.67
C GLY A 117 20.75 -21.35 21.16
N ALA A 118 21.37 -20.49 21.97
CA ALA A 118 21.11 -20.47 23.40
C ALA A 118 19.64 -20.06 23.68
N ALA A 119 18.94 -20.85 24.50
CA ALA A 119 17.52 -20.64 24.85
C ALA A 119 16.55 -20.63 23.65
N ALA A 120 16.94 -21.15 22.47
CA ALA A 120 16.00 -21.31 21.35
C ALA A 120 14.91 -22.33 21.73
N LEU A 121 13.62 -21.96 21.56
CA LEU A 121 12.45 -22.79 21.97
C LEU A 121 12.53 -23.26 23.42
N LEU A 122 13.08 -22.47 24.31
CA LEU A 122 13.29 -22.86 25.72
C LEU A 122 12.02 -23.39 26.37
N PHE A 123 10.90 -22.69 26.24
CA PHE A 123 9.60 -23.03 26.84
C PHE A 123 8.62 -23.54 25.77
N ASN A 124 9.02 -24.54 24.98
CA ASN A 124 8.10 -25.16 24.02
C ASN A 124 7.24 -26.20 24.69
N ASN A 125 6.15 -25.77 25.29
CA ASN A 125 5.29 -26.65 26.08
C ASN A 125 4.16 -27.24 25.23
N LYS A 126 3.97 -28.56 25.34
CA LYS A 126 2.88 -29.25 24.66
C LYS A 126 1.54 -28.96 25.38
N GLY A 127 0.61 -28.29 24.70
CA GLY A 127 -0.76 -28.13 25.15
C GLY A 127 -1.54 -29.44 25.14
N THR A 128 -2.82 -29.38 25.48
CA THR A 128 -3.71 -30.56 25.52
C THR A 128 -4.29 -30.93 24.15
N GLY A 129 -4.17 -30.07 23.17
CA GLY A 129 -4.59 -30.29 21.77
C GLY A 129 -3.70 -31.27 21.03
N ALA A 130 -4.18 -31.81 19.92
CA ALA A 130 -3.37 -32.66 19.05
C ALA A 130 -2.35 -31.81 18.29
N ASN A 131 -1.08 -32.26 18.19
CA ASN A 131 0.02 -31.60 17.49
C ASN A 131 0.31 -30.16 17.94
N THR A 132 0.11 -29.84 19.22
CA THR A 132 0.45 -28.54 19.79
C THR A 132 1.96 -28.44 20.04
N GLY A 133 2.56 -27.28 19.73
CA GLY A 133 3.99 -27.01 19.90
C GLY A 133 4.92 -27.85 19.03
N THR A 134 4.42 -28.37 17.90
CA THR A 134 5.16 -29.28 17.01
C THR A 134 5.63 -28.58 15.73
N GLN A 135 6.64 -29.17 15.11
CA GLN A 135 7.11 -28.76 13.79
C GLN A 135 7.53 -27.28 13.73
N ASN A 136 8.19 -26.79 14.77
CA ASN A 136 8.74 -25.46 14.84
C ASN A 136 10.24 -25.49 14.53
N THR A 137 10.73 -24.46 13.85
CA THR A 137 12.16 -24.22 13.62
C THR A 137 12.58 -22.91 14.29
N ALA A 138 13.54 -22.96 15.21
CA ALA A 138 14.08 -21.77 15.86
C ALA A 138 15.62 -21.73 15.73
N VAL A 139 16.14 -20.72 15.07
CA VAL A 139 17.58 -20.52 14.85
C VAL A 139 17.99 -19.12 15.30
N GLY A 140 18.65 -19.03 16.43
CA GLY A 140 19.09 -17.75 17.00
C GLY A 140 19.02 -17.78 18.53
N VAL A 141 19.68 -16.83 19.19
CA VAL A 141 19.56 -16.66 20.64
C VAL A 141 18.14 -16.27 20.99
N ALA A 142 17.51 -17.03 21.91
CA ALA A 142 16.14 -16.81 22.38
C ALA A 142 15.10 -16.70 21.22
N ALA A 143 15.39 -17.32 20.06
CA ALA A 143 14.39 -17.46 19.01
C ALA A 143 13.25 -18.32 19.52
N MET A 144 12.00 -17.82 19.46
CA MET A 144 10.76 -18.48 19.93
C MET A 144 10.89 -18.98 21.39
N GLU A 145 11.56 -18.20 22.25
CA GLU A 145 11.82 -18.62 23.64
C GLU A 145 10.54 -19.00 24.39
N ASN A 146 9.48 -18.22 24.23
CA ASN A 146 8.22 -18.35 24.97
C ASN A 146 7.08 -18.94 24.12
N ASN A 147 7.26 -20.12 23.52
CA ASN A 147 6.16 -20.84 22.86
C ASN A 147 5.33 -21.63 23.91
N LEU A 148 4.59 -20.90 24.74
CA LEU A 148 4.06 -21.44 26.03
C LEU A 148 2.75 -22.21 25.89
N ILE A 149 2.02 -22.13 24.83
CA ILE A 149 0.73 -22.80 24.52
C ILE A 149 -0.20 -22.80 25.76
N SER A 150 -0.50 -21.61 26.26
CA SER A 150 -1.36 -21.41 27.45
C SER A 150 -2.80 -21.75 27.08
N GLY A 151 -3.23 -22.95 27.55
CA GLY A 151 -4.60 -23.42 27.34
C GLY A 151 -4.89 -23.96 25.94
N GLY A 152 -3.88 -24.19 25.10
CA GLY A 152 -4.00 -24.72 23.75
C GLY A 152 -4.88 -25.96 23.68
N THR A 153 -6.13 -25.75 23.27
CA THR A 153 -7.14 -26.79 23.10
C THR A 153 -7.36 -27.13 21.65
N HIS A 154 -6.84 -26.32 20.73
CA HIS A 154 -6.98 -26.49 19.30
C HIS A 154 -5.79 -27.25 18.73
N ALA A 155 -6.04 -28.05 17.72
CA ALA A 155 -4.98 -28.73 17.00
C ALA A 155 -4.12 -27.71 16.26
N GLY A 156 -2.80 -27.78 16.45
CA GLY A 156 -1.84 -26.91 15.76
C GLY A 156 -1.41 -25.66 16.55
N ASP A 157 -2.02 -25.37 17.70
CA ASP A 157 -1.61 -24.21 18.52
C ASP A 157 -0.10 -24.23 18.80
N GLY A 158 0.57 -23.11 18.59
CA GLY A 158 2.02 -22.96 18.76
C GLY A 158 2.87 -23.80 17.83
N SER A 159 2.34 -24.27 16.69
CA SER A 159 3.02 -25.18 15.75
C SER A 159 3.27 -24.53 14.39
N PHE A 160 4.13 -25.18 13.60
CA PHE A 160 4.44 -24.76 12.23
C PHE A 160 5.02 -23.35 12.13
N ASN A 161 5.78 -22.91 13.13
CA ASN A 161 6.42 -21.61 13.14
C ASN A 161 7.91 -21.75 12.77
N ASP A 162 8.39 -20.84 11.92
CA ASP A 162 9.80 -20.70 11.59
C ASP A 162 10.34 -19.37 12.13
N ALA A 163 11.32 -19.41 13.01
CA ALA A 163 11.97 -18.27 13.64
C ALA A 163 13.48 -18.29 13.40
N VAL A 164 14.00 -17.39 12.58
CA VAL A 164 15.43 -17.28 12.26
C VAL A 164 15.91 -15.86 12.57
N GLY A 165 16.70 -15.74 13.63
CA GLY A 165 17.21 -14.47 14.14
C GLY A 165 17.15 -14.40 15.65
N ALA A 166 17.98 -13.57 16.27
CA ALA A 166 17.91 -13.37 17.72
C ALA A 166 16.57 -12.75 18.11
N PHE A 167 15.88 -13.31 19.08
CA PHE A 167 14.58 -12.85 19.58
C PHE A 167 13.45 -12.84 18.55
N SER A 168 13.59 -13.56 17.41
CA SER A 168 12.49 -13.74 16.45
C SER A 168 11.39 -14.59 17.10
N LEU A 169 10.10 -14.21 16.91
CA LEU A 169 8.93 -14.86 17.55
C LEU A 169 9.07 -15.07 19.08
N PHE A 170 9.75 -14.17 19.76
CA PHE A 170 10.14 -14.36 21.15
C PHE A 170 8.96 -14.67 22.10
N ASN A 171 7.83 -13.96 21.98
CA ASN A 171 6.63 -14.09 22.79
C ASN A 171 5.49 -14.77 22.02
N ASN A 172 5.75 -15.86 21.32
CA ASN A 172 4.67 -16.60 20.65
C ASN A 172 4.03 -17.58 21.67
N ILE A 173 2.80 -17.29 22.12
CA ILE A 173 2.16 -18.18 23.11
C ILE A 173 1.49 -19.36 22.43
N ASP A 174 0.55 -19.12 21.51
CA ASP A 174 -0.14 -20.16 20.76
C ASP A 174 -0.32 -19.80 19.27
N GLY A 175 0.28 -18.72 18.80
CA GLY A 175 0.33 -18.36 17.38
C GLY A 175 0.94 -19.48 16.55
N PHE A 176 0.41 -19.74 15.37
CA PHE A 176 0.84 -20.85 14.52
C PHE A 176 1.01 -20.44 13.05
N SER A 177 1.78 -21.23 12.29
CA SER A 177 2.04 -20.99 10.88
C SER A 177 2.63 -19.59 10.60
N ASN A 178 3.51 -19.11 11.48
CA ASN A 178 4.20 -17.83 11.30
C ASN A 178 5.65 -18.06 10.82
N ASN A 179 6.12 -17.17 9.94
CA ASN A 179 7.50 -17.14 9.46
C ASN A 179 8.16 -15.83 9.90
N ALA A 180 9.23 -15.90 10.69
CA ALA A 180 9.97 -14.75 11.19
C ALA A 180 11.46 -14.89 10.88
N VAL A 181 11.98 -14.03 10.01
CA VAL A 181 13.38 -13.99 9.61
C VAL A 181 13.95 -12.58 9.85
N GLY A 182 14.80 -12.44 10.84
CA GLY A 182 15.41 -11.17 11.25
C GLY A 182 15.45 -11.01 12.76
N GLY A 183 16.31 -10.11 13.25
CA GLY A 183 16.37 -9.79 14.67
C GLY A 183 15.05 -9.20 15.18
N SER A 184 14.46 -9.82 16.20
CA SER A 184 13.16 -9.39 16.77
C SER A 184 12.00 -9.29 15.76
N ALA A 185 12.05 -10.02 14.64
CA ALA A 185 10.90 -10.18 13.74
C ALA A 185 9.77 -10.91 14.50
N LEU A 186 8.52 -10.42 14.42
CA LEU A 186 7.34 -10.95 15.16
C LEU A 186 7.58 -11.09 16.67
N PHE A 187 8.39 -10.23 17.27
CA PHE A 187 8.80 -10.33 18.67
C PHE A 187 7.64 -10.47 19.65
N ALA A 188 6.57 -9.69 19.49
CA ALA A 188 5.39 -9.67 20.34
C ALA A 188 4.16 -10.25 19.61
N ASN A 189 4.31 -11.42 18.99
CA ASN A 189 3.21 -12.14 18.37
C ASN A 189 2.62 -13.14 19.36
N ILE A 190 1.65 -12.73 20.15
CA ILE A 190 1.13 -13.58 21.25
C ILE A 190 0.26 -14.71 20.69
N HIS A 191 -0.78 -14.40 19.93
CA HIS A 191 -1.75 -15.34 19.36
C HIS A 191 -1.87 -15.27 17.83
N GLY A 192 -1.19 -14.31 17.20
CA GLY A 192 -1.29 -14.08 15.75
C GLY A 192 -0.86 -15.29 14.94
N ALA A 193 -1.56 -15.57 13.83
CA ALA A 193 -1.29 -16.71 12.95
C ALA A 193 -1.17 -16.28 11.48
N PHE A 194 -0.50 -17.15 10.68
CA PHE A 194 -0.32 -16.95 9.25
C PHE A 194 0.40 -15.65 8.87
N ASN A 195 1.31 -15.17 9.73
CA ASN A 195 2.08 -13.96 9.49
C ASN A 195 3.46 -14.30 8.90
N THR A 196 3.94 -13.46 7.98
CA THR A 196 5.28 -13.56 7.40
C THR A 196 6.04 -12.25 7.65
N ALA A 197 7.16 -12.33 8.37
CA ALA A 197 8.04 -11.21 8.67
C ALA A 197 9.47 -11.51 8.21
N VAL A 198 10.00 -10.71 7.31
CA VAL A 198 11.37 -10.82 6.81
C VAL A 198 12.07 -9.47 6.92
N GLY A 199 12.97 -9.33 7.87
CA GLY A 199 13.69 -8.09 8.18
C GLY A 199 13.78 -7.85 9.68
N ASP A 200 14.78 -7.14 10.12
CA ASP A 200 14.89 -6.76 11.52
C ASP A 200 13.69 -5.89 11.93
N LEU A 201 13.09 -6.23 13.07
CA LEU A 201 11.91 -5.55 13.63
C LEU A 201 10.64 -5.59 12.74
N ALA A 202 10.62 -6.42 11.68
CA ALA A 202 9.40 -6.60 10.87
C ALA A 202 8.29 -7.22 11.74
N LEU A 203 7.07 -6.65 11.72
CA LEU A 203 5.92 -7.06 12.54
C LEU A 203 6.25 -7.17 14.04
N GLN A 204 7.17 -6.35 14.56
CA GLN A 204 7.65 -6.48 15.95
C GLN A 204 6.53 -6.49 16.98
N GLN A 205 5.49 -5.68 16.78
CA GLN A 205 4.36 -5.52 17.72
C GLN A 205 3.06 -6.13 17.17
N ASN A 206 3.15 -7.20 16.36
CA ASN A 206 2.02 -7.73 15.59
C ASN A 206 0.74 -7.98 16.42
N ASP A 207 0.84 -8.70 17.54
CA ASP A 207 -0.28 -9.03 18.42
C ASP A 207 0.10 -8.75 19.87
N ALA A 208 0.69 -7.60 20.14
CA ALA A 208 1.27 -7.26 21.44
C ALA A 208 0.23 -7.12 22.57
N ASP A 209 -1.03 -6.95 22.26
CA ASP A 209 -2.15 -6.92 23.21
C ASP A 209 -2.79 -8.30 23.46
N GLY A 210 -2.41 -9.31 22.67
CA GLY A 210 -2.94 -10.66 22.76
C GLY A 210 -4.40 -10.79 22.34
N SER A 211 -4.88 -9.96 21.44
CA SER A 211 -6.28 -9.99 20.97
C SER A 211 -6.56 -11.06 19.92
N ALA A 212 -5.52 -11.69 19.36
CA ALA A 212 -5.57 -12.67 18.28
C ALA A 212 -6.20 -12.15 16.98
N THR A 213 -6.12 -10.86 16.73
CA THR A 213 -6.71 -10.22 15.54
C THR A 213 -5.70 -9.88 14.48
N ALA A 214 -4.40 -9.90 14.75
CA ALA A 214 -3.33 -9.57 13.84
C ALA A 214 -2.86 -10.81 13.06
N ASN A 215 -3.64 -11.22 12.06
CA ASN A 215 -3.40 -12.42 11.25
C ASN A 215 -3.18 -12.05 9.77
N PHE A 216 -2.59 -12.99 9.01
CA PHE A 216 -2.41 -12.88 7.56
C PHE A 216 -1.61 -11.66 7.12
N ASN A 217 -0.74 -11.12 7.98
CA ASN A 217 0.10 -10.00 7.64
C ASN A 217 1.41 -10.47 6.98
N THR A 218 1.85 -9.77 5.94
CA THR A 218 3.15 -9.96 5.30
C THR A 218 3.98 -8.69 5.42
N ALA A 219 5.14 -8.78 6.03
CA ALA A 219 6.09 -7.68 6.15
C ALA A 219 7.48 -8.08 5.65
N VAL A 220 7.99 -7.39 4.64
CA VAL A 220 9.31 -7.62 4.08
C VAL A 220 10.08 -6.31 4.04
N GLY A 221 11.05 -6.16 4.92
CA GLY A 221 11.87 -4.95 5.08
C GLY A 221 12.12 -4.63 6.54
N VAL A 222 13.16 -3.87 6.82
CA VAL A 222 13.46 -3.39 8.18
C VAL A 222 12.31 -2.50 8.66
N GLU A 223 11.78 -2.78 9.86
CA GLU A 223 10.66 -2.03 10.47
C GLU A 223 9.37 -2.00 9.61
N ALA A 224 9.22 -2.90 8.63
CA ALA A 224 7.94 -3.05 7.91
C ALA A 224 6.88 -3.55 8.87
N LEU A 225 5.69 -2.89 8.90
CA LEU A 225 4.61 -3.18 9.85
C LEU A 225 5.11 -3.30 11.30
N LEU A 226 6.05 -2.44 11.70
CA LEU A 226 6.63 -2.44 13.06
C LEU A 226 5.54 -2.46 14.14
N GLY A 227 4.44 -1.74 13.90
CA GLY A 227 3.35 -1.56 14.82
C GLY A 227 3.53 -0.36 15.75
N PRO A 228 2.54 -0.10 16.63
CA PRO A 228 2.51 1.10 17.46
C PRO A 228 3.54 1.08 18.58
N THR A 229 4.04 2.26 18.93
CA THR A 229 4.82 2.50 20.14
C THR A 229 4.14 3.58 20.97
N PRO A 230 3.75 3.35 22.24
CA PRO A 230 3.97 2.15 23.05
C PRO A 230 3.12 0.94 22.62
N PRO A 231 3.54 -0.29 22.98
CA PRO A 231 2.77 -1.51 22.72
C PRO A 231 1.37 -1.44 23.34
N GLY A 232 0.37 -1.98 22.65
CA GLY A 232 -0.98 -2.07 23.19
C GLY A 232 -2.10 -1.67 22.25
N ALA A 233 -1.79 -1.40 20.98
CA ALA A 233 -2.76 -1.32 19.91
C ALA A 233 -2.49 -2.46 18.91
N MET A 234 -3.54 -2.99 18.33
CA MET A 234 -3.47 -4.09 17.36
C MET A 234 -2.83 -3.61 16.05
N VAL A 235 -1.95 -4.41 15.47
CA VAL A 235 -1.72 -4.31 14.02
C VAL A 235 -2.92 -4.94 13.33
N GLY A 236 -3.61 -4.25 12.46
CA GLY A 236 -4.76 -4.81 11.74
C GLY A 236 -4.38 -6.08 10.96
N ASP A 237 -5.36 -6.81 10.48
CA ASP A 237 -5.17 -8.05 9.73
C ASP A 237 -5.01 -7.83 8.21
N SER A 238 -4.48 -8.84 7.53
CA SER A 238 -4.43 -8.91 6.07
C SER A 238 -3.70 -7.73 5.40
N ASN A 239 -2.62 -7.25 6.00
CA ASN A 239 -1.78 -6.20 5.42
C ASN A 239 -0.55 -6.79 4.74
N ASN A 240 -0.17 -6.23 3.59
CA ASN A 240 1.07 -6.53 2.89
C ASN A 240 1.97 -5.29 2.85
N ALA A 241 3.12 -5.35 3.49
CA ALA A 241 4.12 -4.28 3.55
C ALA A 241 5.46 -4.76 3.01
N VAL A 242 5.88 -4.24 1.88
CA VAL A 242 7.15 -4.58 1.25
C VAL A 242 7.97 -3.31 1.04
N GLY A 243 9.02 -3.15 1.80
CA GLY A 243 9.88 -1.96 1.83
C GLY A 243 10.25 -1.59 3.26
N ALA A 244 11.39 -0.95 3.46
CA ALA A 244 11.76 -0.46 4.78
C ALA A 244 10.72 0.54 5.29
N GLN A 245 10.25 0.34 6.52
CA GLN A 245 9.25 1.20 7.17
C GLN A 245 7.90 1.33 6.42
N ALA A 246 7.58 0.44 5.48
CA ALA A 246 6.23 0.38 4.90
C ALA A 246 5.22 0.05 6.01
N LEU A 247 4.11 0.83 6.12
CA LEU A 247 3.07 0.67 7.16
C LEU A 247 3.62 0.70 8.61
N THR A 248 4.73 1.38 8.85
CA THR A 248 5.50 1.27 10.11
C THR A 248 4.70 1.62 11.37
N VAL A 249 3.69 2.49 11.30
CA VAL A 249 2.88 2.94 12.47
C VAL A 249 1.44 2.42 12.43
N ASN A 250 1.13 1.44 11.57
CA ASN A 250 -0.23 0.91 11.46
C ASN A 250 -0.69 0.33 12.79
N THR A 251 -1.92 0.68 13.23
CA THR A 251 -2.49 0.21 14.49
C THR A 251 -3.69 -0.71 14.28
N ALA A 252 -4.72 -0.26 13.59
CA ALA A 252 -5.95 -1.02 13.39
C ALA A 252 -6.36 -1.14 11.91
N GLY A 253 -5.61 -0.49 10.99
CA GLY A 253 -5.91 -0.58 9.56
C GLY A 253 -5.66 -1.97 9.01
N GLY A 254 -6.65 -2.57 8.34
CA GLY A 254 -6.53 -3.87 7.69
C GLY A 254 -6.61 -3.77 6.17
N PHE A 255 -6.22 -4.86 5.46
CA PHE A 255 -6.32 -4.97 4.00
C PHE A 255 -5.52 -3.91 3.22
N ASN A 256 -4.41 -3.43 3.77
CA ASN A 256 -3.56 -2.45 3.09
C ASN A 256 -2.43 -3.14 2.32
N GLU A 257 -2.17 -2.67 1.10
CA GLU A 257 -1.09 -3.10 0.21
C GLU A 257 -0.07 -1.96 0.08
N ALA A 258 1.10 -2.08 0.69
CA ALA A 258 2.15 -1.07 0.69
C ALA A 258 3.46 -1.63 0.09
N PHE A 259 3.86 -1.12 -1.06
CA PHE A 259 5.08 -1.51 -1.76
C PHE A 259 5.97 -0.30 -2.04
N GLY A 260 7.05 -0.15 -1.30
CA GLY A 260 8.01 0.94 -1.37
C GLY A 260 8.50 1.36 0.01
N VAL A 261 9.63 2.03 0.08
CA VAL A 261 10.14 2.60 1.34
C VAL A 261 9.16 3.64 1.84
N LEU A 262 8.72 3.54 3.11
CA LEU A 262 7.75 4.44 3.72
C LEU A 262 6.36 4.50 3.01
N ALA A 263 6.04 3.54 2.15
CA ALA A 263 4.68 3.47 1.58
C ALA A 263 3.67 3.30 2.72
N LEU A 264 2.59 4.14 2.75
CA LEU A 264 1.63 4.22 3.87
C LEU A 264 2.31 4.40 5.25
N GLY A 265 3.49 5.04 5.30
CA GLY A 265 4.30 5.13 6.51
C GLY A 265 3.64 5.84 7.69
N SER A 266 2.63 6.68 7.46
CA SER A 266 1.86 7.39 8.50
C SER A 266 0.50 6.74 8.79
N ASN A 267 0.12 5.64 8.10
CA ASN A 267 -1.18 5.03 8.27
C ASN A 267 -1.35 4.47 9.69
N THR A 268 -2.44 4.81 10.34
CA THR A 268 -2.78 4.29 11.67
C THR A 268 -4.01 3.40 11.63
N THR A 269 -5.11 3.88 11.07
CA THR A 269 -6.41 3.19 11.06
C THR A 269 -7.03 3.05 9.68
N GLY A 270 -6.44 3.67 8.65
CA GLY A 270 -6.92 3.56 7.27
C GLY A 270 -6.87 2.13 6.77
N ALA A 271 -7.89 1.70 6.04
CA ALA A 271 -8.05 0.33 5.56
C ALA A 271 -8.25 0.25 4.05
N ALA A 272 -7.93 -0.89 3.47
CA ALA A 272 -8.13 -1.19 2.05
C ALA A 272 -7.45 -0.15 1.12
N ASN A 273 -6.26 0.31 1.48
CA ASN A 273 -5.45 1.20 0.66
C ASN A 273 -4.41 0.41 -0.13
N VAL A 274 -4.17 0.81 -1.37
CA VAL A 274 -3.08 0.33 -2.23
C VAL A 274 -2.11 1.47 -2.44
N ALA A 275 -0.86 1.31 -1.99
CA ALA A 275 0.22 2.28 -2.16
C ALA A 275 1.45 1.60 -2.78
N ILE A 276 1.84 2.04 -3.97
CA ILE A 276 3.00 1.49 -4.70
C ILE A 276 3.93 2.63 -5.12
N GLY A 277 5.12 2.63 -4.57
CA GLY A 277 6.16 3.65 -4.78
C GLY A 277 6.75 4.12 -3.46
N ASP A 278 7.95 4.66 -3.47
CA ASP A 278 8.58 5.21 -2.28
C ASP A 278 7.75 6.40 -1.75
N THR A 279 7.43 6.36 -0.47
CA THR A 279 6.57 7.34 0.20
C THR A 279 5.19 7.52 -0.46
N ALA A 280 4.74 6.57 -1.29
CA ALA A 280 3.37 6.59 -1.82
C ALA A 280 2.36 6.55 -0.67
N ALA A 281 1.35 7.42 -0.70
CA ALA A 281 0.37 7.59 0.37
C ALA A 281 1.00 7.89 1.75
N GLY A 282 2.19 8.51 1.79
CA GLY A 282 2.93 8.75 3.03
C GLY A 282 2.21 9.64 4.03
N GLY A 283 1.27 10.48 3.60
CA GLY A 283 0.44 11.35 4.44
C GLY A 283 -0.84 10.70 4.97
N VAL A 284 -1.27 9.56 4.42
CA VAL A 284 -2.51 8.89 4.84
C VAL A 284 -2.40 8.41 6.29
N THR A 285 -3.35 8.82 7.13
CA THR A 285 -3.42 8.42 8.54
C THR A 285 -4.64 7.54 8.83
N SER A 286 -5.82 7.93 8.37
CA SER A 286 -7.09 7.23 8.58
C SER A 286 -7.91 7.06 7.29
N GLY A 287 -7.46 7.65 6.16
CA GLY A 287 -8.11 7.50 4.86
C GLY A 287 -8.18 6.04 4.41
N SER A 288 -9.26 5.65 3.74
CA SER A 288 -9.50 4.27 3.31
C SER A 288 -9.89 4.19 1.84
N PHE A 289 -9.75 2.99 1.25
CA PHE A 289 -10.11 2.72 -0.15
C PHE A 289 -9.35 3.57 -1.18
N ASN A 290 -8.13 4.00 -0.88
CA ASN A 290 -7.31 4.76 -1.81
C ASN A 290 -6.42 3.82 -2.64
N THR A 291 -6.27 4.13 -3.94
CA THR A 291 -5.29 3.50 -4.83
C THR A 291 -4.29 4.56 -5.27
N ILE A 292 -3.07 4.50 -4.74
CA ILE A 292 -2.03 5.51 -4.90
C ILE A 292 -0.78 4.85 -5.44
N ILE A 293 -0.43 5.16 -6.70
CA ILE A 293 0.68 4.53 -7.42
C ILE A 293 1.63 5.60 -7.97
N GLY A 294 2.85 5.59 -7.51
CA GLY A 294 3.91 6.50 -7.93
C GLY A 294 4.73 6.98 -6.74
N ASP A 295 6.00 7.30 -6.99
CA ASP A 295 6.87 7.89 -5.98
C ASP A 295 6.30 9.24 -5.49
N LEU A 296 6.24 9.45 -4.18
CA LEU A 296 5.63 10.63 -3.55
C LEU A 296 4.19 10.92 -4.01
N ALA A 297 3.44 9.95 -4.51
CA ALA A 297 2.04 10.14 -4.87
C ALA A 297 1.16 10.23 -3.60
N GLY A 298 0.16 11.12 -3.60
CA GLY A 298 -0.81 11.28 -2.52
C GLY A 298 -0.24 11.77 -1.19
N PRO A 299 0.75 12.70 -1.16
CA PRO A 299 1.41 13.09 0.08
C PRO A 299 0.51 13.88 1.03
N ASP A 300 -0.51 14.54 0.51
CA ASP A 300 -1.39 15.45 1.26
C ASP A 300 -2.73 14.81 1.64
N VAL A 301 -2.98 13.57 1.24
CA VAL A 301 -4.19 12.82 1.65
C VAL A 301 -3.98 12.30 3.06
N THR A 302 -4.77 12.76 4.02
CA THR A 302 -4.66 12.34 5.43
C THR A 302 -5.78 11.40 5.84
N ASP A 303 -7.02 11.81 5.72
CA ASP A 303 -8.24 11.07 6.04
C ASP A 303 -9.21 10.95 4.84
N GLY A 304 -8.79 11.44 3.66
CA GLY A 304 -9.55 11.30 2.43
C GLY A 304 -9.66 9.84 1.95
N GLY A 305 -10.78 9.49 1.35
CA GLY A 305 -11.05 8.12 0.89
C GLY A 305 -11.54 8.04 -0.55
N ASP A 306 -11.54 6.80 -1.08
CA ASP A 306 -12.01 6.48 -2.43
C ASP A 306 -11.24 7.23 -3.55
N ASN A 307 -9.95 7.53 -3.35
CA ASN A 307 -9.14 8.23 -4.34
C ASN A 307 -8.29 7.28 -5.19
N ILE A 308 -8.07 7.65 -6.44
CA ILE A 308 -7.14 6.97 -7.36
C ILE A 308 -6.12 7.98 -7.86
N TYR A 309 -4.87 7.86 -7.41
CA TYR A 309 -3.75 8.69 -7.85
C TYR A 309 -2.71 7.83 -8.57
N VAL A 310 -2.37 8.20 -9.79
CA VAL A 310 -1.40 7.45 -10.60
C VAL A 310 -0.37 8.40 -11.22
N GLY A 311 0.88 8.20 -10.89
CA GLY A 311 2.03 8.98 -11.36
C GLY A 311 2.84 9.55 -10.21
N ALA A 312 4.14 9.75 -10.40
CA ALA A 312 5.00 10.38 -9.40
C ALA A 312 4.45 11.77 -9.05
N GLY A 313 4.39 12.10 -7.76
CA GLY A 313 3.85 13.36 -7.27
C GLY A 313 2.35 13.60 -7.55
N ALA A 314 1.61 12.60 -8.04
CA ALA A 314 0.18 12.77 -8.29
C ALA A 314 -0.55 13.15 -7.00
N GLY A 315 -1.36 14.22 -7.04
CA GLY A 315 -2.07 14.73 -5.87
C GLY A 315 -1.26 15.62 -4.93
N THR A 316 -0.05 16.04 -5.31
CA THR A 316 0.73 17.01 -4.54
C THR A 316 0.03 18.38 -4.51
N GLY A 317 -0.04 18.99 -3.32
CA GLY A 317 -0.59 20.34 -3.11
C GLY A 317 -2.12 20.44 -3.23
N VAL A 318 -2.85 19.32 -3.22
CA VAL A 318 -4.32 19.33 -3.39
C VAL A 318 -5.10 19.22 -2.09
N GLY A 319 -4.42 18.90 -1.00
CA GLY A 319 -5.05 18.72 0.30
C GLY A 319 -5.82 17.41 0.43
N ASN A 320 -6.75 17.38 1.34
CA ASN A 320 -7.49 16.16 1.70
C ASN A 320 -8.72 16.00 0.82
N GLU A 321 -8.64 15.13 -0.17
CA GLU A 321 -9.70 14.89 -1.14
C GLU A 321 -10.42 13.55 -0.91
N ASN A 322 -11.64 13.45 -1.47
CA ASN A 322 -12.42 12.21 -1.50
C ASN A 322 -12.96 11.97 -2.91
N GLN A 323 -13.07 10.69 -3.29
CA GLN A 323 -13.71 10.25 -4.53
C GLN A 323 -13.11 10.91 -5.78
N THR A 324 -11.80 11.08 -5.80
CA THR A 324 -11.09 11.82 -6.84
C THR A 324 -10.13 10.91 -7.61
N ILE A 325 -10.10 11.05 -8.93
CA ILE A 325 -9.12 10.38 -9.80
C ILE A 325 -8.14 11.43 -10.33
N ARG A 326 -6.85 11.22 -10.08
CA ARG A 326 -5.75 12.03 -10.60
C ARG A 326 -4.73 11.15 -11.31
N ILE A 327 -4.38 11.52 -12.52
CA ILE A 327 -3.34 10.85 -13.32
C ILE A 327 -2.29 11.90 -13.70
N GLY A 328 -1.08 11.71 -13.16
CA GLY A 328 0.04 12.64 -13.32
C GLY A 328 0.06 13.77 -12.30
N GLU A 329 1.22 14.42 -12.20
CA GLU A 329 1.45 15.55 -11.29
C GLU A 329 0.92 16.85 -11.89
N ASN A 330 0.29 17.68 -11.08
CA ASN A 330 -0.25 18.96 -11.48
C ASN A 330 0.86 19.91 -11.96
N GLY A 331 0.71 20.48 -13.16
CA GLY A 331 1.68 21.41 -13.75
C GLY A 331 2.85 20.77 -14.52
N PHE A 332 3.03 19.45 -14.44
CA PHE A 332 4.11 18.75 -15.14
C PHE A 332 3.62 17.90 -16.32
N ILE A 333 2.38 17.43 -16.32
CA ILE A 333 1.81 16.66 -17.43
C ILE A 333 1.17 17.62 -18.42
N SER A 334 1.76 17.71 -19.62
CA SER A 334 1.29 18.60 -20.70
C SER A 334 0.31 17.93 -21.67
N ALA A 335 0.23 16.59 -21.68
CA ALA A 335 -0.67 15.85 -22.56
C ALA A 335 -1.07 14.50 -21.93
N CYS A 336 -2.34 14.14 -22.07
CA CYS A 336 -2.87 12.84 -21.68
C CYS A 336 -3.52 12.17 -22.90
N PHE A 337 -3.03 11.00 -23.28
CA PHE A 337 -3.54 10.21 -24.40
C PHE A 337 -4.29 8.98 -23.84
N VAL A 338 -5.59 8.93 -24.08
CA VAL A 338 -6.42 7.76 -23.74
C VAL A 338 -6.77 7.05 -25.05
N GLN A 339 -6.14 5.91 -25.30
CA GLN A 339 -6.36 5.12 -26.51
C GLN A 339 -7.69 4.35 -26.44
N GLY A 340 -8.26 4.05 -27.63
CA GLY A 340 -9.48 3.24 -27.73
C GLY A 340 -10.80 4.02 -27.58
N ILE A 341 -10.75 5.33 -27.32
CA ILE A 341 -11.96 6.17 -27.28
C ILE A 341 -12.42 6.56 -28.71
N SER A 342 -11.48 6.66 -29.66
CA SER A 342 -11.79 7.05 -31.04
C SER A 342 -12.59 5.96 -31.77
N GLY A 343 -13.67 6.35 -32.42
CA GLY A 343 -14.49 5.48 -33.26
C GLY A 343 -15.53 4.64 -32.52
N VAL A 344 -15.65 4.76 -31.21
CA VAL A 344 -16.73 4.12 -30.44
C VAL A 344 -17.93 5.07 -30.39
N PRO A 345 -19.07 4.73 -31.05
CA PRO A 345 -20.28 5.53 -30.93
C PRO A 345 -20.84 5.41 -29.53
N VAL A 346 -20.88 6.53 -28.81
CA VAL A 346 -21.49 6.63 -27.47
C VAL A 346 -22.68 7.56 -27.52
N THR A 347 -23.77 7.19 -26.85
CA THR A 347 -24.93 8.05 -26.61
C THR A 347 -24.86 8.61 -25.22
N GLY A 348 -24.91 9.92 -25.07
CA GLY A 348 -24.82 10.57 -23.75
C GLY A 348 -24.51 12.06 -23.87
N ALA A 349 -24.33 12.69 -22.71
CA ALA A 349 -23.88 14.07 -22.63
C ALA A 349 -22.37 14.17 -22.99
N GLY A 350 -21.97 15.25 -23.67
CA GLY A 350 -20.55 15.50 -23.98
C GLY A 350 -19.74 15.65 -22.69
N VAL A 351 -18.55 15.05 -22.69
CA VAL A 351 -17.56 15.27 -21.63
C VAL A 351 -16.83 16.58 -21.91
N VAL A 352 -16.71 17.42 -20.89
CA VAL A 352 -15.96 18.68 -20.94
C VAL A 352 -14.82 18.63 -19.93
N VAL A 353 -13.78 19.44 -20.15
CA VAL A 353 -12.67 19.62 -19.22
C VAL A 353 -12.73 21.06 -18.71
N ASP A 354 -12.71 21.24 -17.40
CA ASP A 354 -12.63 22.58 -16.80
C ASP A 354 -11.21 23.14 -16.79
N ALA A 355 -11.03 24.35 -16.27
CA ALA A 355 -9.74 25.02 -16.20
C ALA A 355 -8.72 24.30 -15.31
N ASN A 356 -9.17 23.40 -14.43
CA ASN A 356 -8.32 22.61 -13.53
C ASN A 356 -8.00 21.23 -14.09
N GLY A 357 -8.46 20.93 -15.34
CA GLY A 357 -8.26 19.61 -15.95
C GLY A 357 -9.27 18.55 -15.51
N GLN A 358 -10.31 18.91 -14.76
CA GLN A 358 -11.34 17.98 -14.32
C GLN A 358 -12.29 17.62 -15.46
N LEU A 359 -12.48 16.32 -15.67
CA LEU A 359 -13.46 15.78 -16.62
C LEU A 359 -14.85 15.77 -15.98
N GLY A 360 -15.83 16.29 -16.71
CA GLY A 360 -17.20 16.31 -16.24
C GLY A 360 -18.21 16.45 -17.37
N VAL A 361 -19.47 16.46 -17.04
CA VAL A 361 -20.56 16.76 -17.98
C VAL A 361 -20.88 18.25 -17.88
N ALA A 362 -20.93 18.94 -19.03
CA ALA A 362 -21.31 20.35 -19.06
C ALA A 362 -22.66 20.58 -18.37
N ALA A 363 -22.72 21.57 -17.48
CA ALA A 363 -23.98 21.96 -16.85
C ALA A 363 -25.02 22.35 -17.89
N ALA A 364 -26.28 22.11 -17.62
CA ALA A 364 -27.38 22.52 -18.48
C ALA A 364 -27.33 24.05 -18.69
N GLY A 365 -27.22 24.51 -19.97
CA GLY A 365 -27.04 25.93 -20.30
C GLY A 365 -25.58 26.37 -20.46
N SER A 366 -24.61 25.51 -20.21
CA SER A 366 -23.20 25.78 -20.54
C SER A 366 -23.01 25.93 -22.05
N PRO A 367 -22.34 26.98 -22.54
CA PRO A 367 -22.11 27.19 -23.99
C PRO A 367 -21.27 26.08 -24.63
N LEU A 368 -20.72 25.16 -23.86
CA LEU A 368 -19.89 24.05 -24.30
C LEU A 368 -20.63 22.69 -24.32
N SER A 369 -21.95 22.65 -24.04
CA SER A 369 -22.66 21.38 -24.19
C SER A 369 -22.66 20.93 -25.65
N MET A 370 -22.34 19.65 -25.92
CA MET A 370 -22.36 19.08 -27.26
C MET A 370 -23.72 19.27 -27.94
N LYS A 371 -24.80 19.24 -27.18
CA LYS A 371 -26.17 19.46 -27.67
C LYS A 371 -26.38 20.91 -28.15
N GLU A 372 -25.80 21.87 -27.43
CA GLU A 372 -25.84 23.30 -27.78
C GLU A 372 -24.97 23.56 -29.02
N MET A 373 -23.77 22.99 -29.09
CA MET A 373 -22.90 23.09 -30.28
C MET A 373 -23.56 22.47 -31.53
N LEU A 374 -24.23 21.34 -31.42
CA LEU A 374 -24.97 20.73 -32.52
C LEU A 374 -26.12 21.62 -32.98
N LYS A 375 -26.90 22.20 -32.05
CA LYS A 375 -27.96 23.17 -32.37
C LYS A 375 -27.37 24.41 -33.07
N GLN A 376 -26.29 24.99 -32.57
CA GLN A 376 -25.62 26.11 -33.20
C GLN A 376 -25.13 25.77 -34.62
N ARG A 377 -24.60 24.56 -34.80
CA ARG A 377 -24.16 24.08 -36.13
C ARG A 377 -25.33 23.95 -37.13
N GLU A 378 -26.48 23.43 -36.68
CA GLU A 378 -27.71 23.39 -37.49
C GLU A 378 -28.19 24.80 -37.85
N VAL A 379 -28.25 25.72 -36.88
CA VAL A 379 -28.61 27.12 -37.10
C VAL A 379 -27.69 27.79 -38.13
N VAL A 380 -26.37 27.58 -38.00
CA VAL A 380 -25.38 28.09 -38.96
C VAL A 380 -25.59 27.50 -40.34
N GLN A 381 -25.89 26.23 -40.48
CA GLN A 381 -26.22 25.62 -41.79
C GLN A 381 -27.50 26.18 -42.40
N GLN A 382 -28.55 26.37 -41.60
CA GLN A 382 -29.80 27.00 -42.02
C GLN A 382 -29.61 28.46 -42.45
N LEU A 383 -28.83 29.24 -41.69
CA LEU A 383 -28.45 30.60 -42.06
C LEU A 383 -27.69 30.64 -43.38
N LYS A 384 -26.72 29.73 -43.59
CA LYS A 384 -25.97 29.64 -44.85
C LYS A 384 -26.87 29.36 -46.04
N ALA A 385 -27.77 28.39 -45.93
CA ALA A 385 -28.72 28.07 -46.98
C ALA A 385 -29.71 29.23 -47.25
N THR A 386 -30.12 29.98 -46.21
CA THR A 386 -30.96 31.15 -46.33
C THR A 386 -30.22 32.30 -47.05
N THR A 387 -28.94 32.53 -46.72
CA THR A 387 -28.10 33.53 -47.35
C THR A 387 -27.89 33.22 -48.81
N GLU A 388 -27.66 31.96 -49.20
CA GLU A 388 -27.55 31.53 -50.60
C GLU A 388 -28.84 31.77 -51.40
N LYS A 389 -30.00 31.47 -50.79
CA LYS A 389 -31.32 31.78 -51.41
C LYS A 389 -31.54 33.30 -51.58
N GLN A 390 -31.11 34.11 -50.61
CA GLN A 390 -31.21 35.54 -50.67
C GLN A 390 -30.27 36.11 -51.76
N ALA A 391 -29.03 35.58 -51.87
CA ALA A 391 -28.11 36.00 -52.94
C ALA A 391 -28.64 35.68 -54.35
N ALA A 392 -29.22 34.51 -54.56
CA ALA A 392 -29.90 34.15 -55.83
C ALA A 392 -31.07 35.07 -56.14
N ARG A 393 -31.87 35.48 -55.13
CA ARG A 393 -32.97 36.44 -55.28
C ARG A 393 -32.50 37.84 -55.62
N ILE A 394 -31.41 38.29 -55.01
CA ILE A 394 -30.78 39.60 -55.32
C ILE A 394 -30.27 39.59 -56.77
N ALA A 395 -29.61 38.56 -57.26
CA ALA A 395 -29.12 38.43 -58.63
C ALA A 395 -30.30 38.48 -59.62
N LEU A 396 -31.41 37.83 -59.32
CA LEU A 396 -32.62 37.89 -60.13
C LEU A 396 -33.20 39.32 -60.18
N GLN A 397 -33.26 40.01 -59.08
CA GLN A 397 -33.74 41.40 -58.97
C GLN A 397 -32.82 42.36 -59.71
N GLU A 398 -31.50 42.15 -59.62
CA GLU A 398 -30.52 42.97 -60.42
C GLU A 398 -30.71 42.82 -61.93
N ASN A 399 -30.96 41.58 -62.41
CA ASN A 399 -31.30 41.33 -63.81
C ASN A 399 -32.62 42.02 -64.21
N GLN A 400 -33.64 41.98 -63.35
CA GLN A 400 -34.90 42.68 -63.58
C GLN A 400 -34.72 44.22 -63.68
N ILE A 401 -33.93 44.78 -62.74
CA ILE A 401 -33.58 46.21 -62.73
C ILE A 401 -32.81 46.61 -64.01
N GLN A 402 -31.85 45.81 -64.49
CA GLN A 402 -31.14 46.02 -65.68
C GLN A 402 -32.07 46.04 -66.90
N THR A 403 -33.02 45.07 -66.94
CA THR A 403 -34.02 45.01 -68.07
C THR A 403 -34.96 46.19 -68.03
N LEU A 404 -35.47 46.60 -66.88
CA LEU A 404 -36.31 47.80 -66.73
C LEU A 404 -35.57 49.10 -67.06
N THR A 405 -34.32 49.19 -66.66
CA THR A 405 -33.48 50.37 -66.97
C THR A 405 -33.23 50.49 -68.47
N ALA A 406 -32.98 49.35 -69.15
CA ALA A 406 -32.87 49.32 -70.62
C ALA A 406 -34.20 49.75 -71.31
N ALA A 407 -35.31 49.27 -70.88
CA ALA A 407 -36.65 49.60 -71.34
C ALA A 407 -36.98 51.12 -71.12
N LEU A 408 -36.67 51.63 -69.94
CA LEU A 408 -36.80 53.04 -69.60
C LEU A 408 -35.94 53.94 -70.51
N LYS A 409 -34.69 53.51 -70.78
CA LYS A 409 -33.82 54.28 -71.77
C LYS A 409 -34.37 54.26 -73.14
N GLN A 410 -34.92 53.14 -73.62
CA GLN A 410 -35.55 53.07 -74.97
C GLN A 410 -36.81 53.90 -74.99
N GLN A 411 -37.60 53.95 -73.95
CA GLN A 411 -38.78 54.84 -73.83
C GLN A 411 -38.41 56.31 -73.80
N ALA A 412 -37.34 56.70 -73.11
CA ALA A 412 -36.82 58.05 -73.09
C ALA A 412 -36.34 58.49 -74.50
N GLU A 413 -35.68 57.61 -75.24
CA GLU A 413 -35.28 57.85 -76.62
C GLU A 413 -36.50 58.05 -77.58
N GLN A 414 -37.54 57.23 -77.33
CA GLN A 414 -38.81 57.42 -78.08
C GLN A 414 -39.47 58.74 -77.76
N VAL A 415 -39.56 59.13 -76.52
CA VAL A 415 -40.11 60.44 -76.09
C VAL A 415 -39.31 61.58 -76.66
N GLN A 416 -37.94 61.49 -76.71
CA GLN A 416 -37.12 62.53 -77.40
C GLN A 416 -37.41 62.63 -78.87
N LYS A 417 -37.57 61.47 -79.58
CA LYS A 417 -37.93 61.46 -80.98
C LYS A 417 -39.29 62.08 -81.23
N VAL A 418 -40.28 61.78 -80.44
CA VAL A 418 -41.64 62.33 -80.48
C VAL A 418 -41.60 63.87 -80.17
N SER A 419 -40.82 64.28 -79.17
CA SER A 419 -40.65 65.70 -78.83
C SER A 419 -39.97 66.48 -79.99
N ALA A 420 -38.94 65.89 -80.62
CA ALA A 420 -38.31 66.52 -81.81
C ALA A 420 -39.26 66.60 -82.99
N GLN A 421 -40.14 65.62 -83.24
CA GLN A 421 -41.16 65.67 -84.25
C GLN A 421 -42.24 66.73 -83.94
N LEU A 422 -42.61 66.89 -82.68
CA LEU A 422 -43.53 67.95 -82.26
C LEU A 422 -42.96 69.36 -82.41
N GLU A 423 -41.66 69.53 -82.19
CA GLU A 423 -40.99 70.82 -82.47
C GLU A 423 -40.91 71.15 -83.95
N MET A 424 -40.76 70.13 -84.80
CA MET A 424 -40.78 70.36 -86.29
C MET A 424 -42.19 70.68 -86.78
N ILE A 425 -43.25 70.37 -86.17
CA ILE A 425 -44.61 70.62 -86.53
C ILE A 425 -45.13 71.96 -85.95
N ARG A 426 -44.41 72.58 -85.06
CA ARG A 426 -44.74 73.86 -84.46
C ARG A 426 -44.82 74.94 -85.54
N PRO A 427 -46.01 75.61 -85.85
CA PRO A 427 -46.11 76.73 -86.76
C PRO A 427 -45.32 77.94 -86.26
N ALA A 428 -44.61 78.58 -87.20
CA ALA A 428 -43.86 79.76 -86.86
C ALA A 428 -44.74 80.84 -86.22
N PRO A 429 -44.26 81.54 -85.19
CA PRO A 429 -45.10 82.53 -84.42
C PRO A 429 -45.50 83.66 -85.40
N ARG A 430 -46.79 83.90 -85.62
CA ARG A 430 -47.34 85.08 -86.30
C ARG A 430 -47.02 86.28 -85.46
N VAL A 431 -46.20 87.18 -86.08
CA VAL A 431 -46.00 88.50 -85.57
C VAL A 431 -47.25 89.30 -85.88
N VAL A 432 -47.99 89.68 -84.87
CA VAL A 432 -49.10 90.65 -85.00
C VAL A 432 -48.53 92.05 -84.79
N ASN A 433 -48.37 92.80 -85.86
CA ASN A 433 -48.14 94.26 -85.78
C ASN A 433 -49.45 94.96 -85.51
N ASN A 434 -49.51 95.56 -84.28
CA ASN A 434 -50.58 96.54 -84.03
C ASN A 434 -50.08 97.93 -84.36
N GLN A 435 -50.72 98.54 -85.32
CA GLN A 435 -50.86 100.02 -85.37
C GLN A 435 -52.07 100.40 -84.53
#